data_e044006d437f73533d72281003345110
#
_entry.id   e044006d437f73533d72281003345110
#
_cell.length_a   1.000
_cell.length_b   1.000
_cell.length_c   1.000
_cell.angle_alpha   90.00
_cell.angle_beta   90.00
_cell.angle_gamma   90.00
#
_symmetry.space_group_name_H-M   'P 1'
#
loop_
_entity.id
_entity.type
_entity.pdbx_description
1 polymer ?
#
loop_
_entity_poly.entity_id
_entity_poly.type
_entity_poly.pdbx_seq_one_letter_code
_entity_poly.pdbx_strand_id
1 'polypeptide(L)'
;MVTHLEQGILKCEVNRALRSITANKASGDDEIPVELFQILKDDAIKVLHSICQQIWKSYQWPQDWKRPVFIPIPKKGNAEECSNYRTIALISHASKIMLKILQARVQQYMNQGLPDVQAEFQRDRGTRDEIANICWIMDKAREYLLLFH
;
A
#
# COMPACT_ATOMS: atom_id res chain seq x y z
N MET A 1 -0.24 25.10 -12.44
CA MET A 1 -1.03 23.87 -12.29
C MET A 1 -0.60 23.25 -10.97
N VAL A 2 -1.39 23.44 -9.88
CA VAL A 2 -1.07 22.88 -8.57
C VAL A 2 -1.22 21.37 -8.70
N THR A 3 -0.15 20.62 -8.52
CA THR A 3 -0.19 19.17 -8.59
C THR A 3 -1.00 18.65 -7.41
N HIS A 4 -1.76 17.57 -7.59
CA HIS A 4 -2.52 16.90 -6.51
C HIS A 4 -1.68 16.57 -5.27
N LEU A 5 -0.34 16.52 -5.44
CA LEU A 5 0.63 16.28 -4.37
C LEU A 5 0.89 17.52 -3.50
N GLU A 6 0.57 18.73 -3.97
CA GLU A 6 0.74 19.97 -3.19
C GLU A 6 -0.50 20.32 -2.37
N GLN A 7 -1.63 19.74 -2.72
CA GLN A 7 -2.88 19.98 -1.99
C GLN A 7 -2.88 19.28 -0.63
N GLY A 8 -3.33 19.99 0.40
CA GLY A 8 -3.54 19.42 1.74
C GLY A 8 -4.46 18.19 1.73
N ILE A 9 -4.37 17.37 2.76
CA ILE A 9 -5.22 16.19 2.90
C ILE A 9 -6.69 16.61 3.04
N LEU A 10 -7.59 15.94 2.30
CA LEU A 10 -9.02 16.22 2.31
C LEU A 10 -9.77 15.23 3.23
N LYS A 11 -10.86 15.67 3.85
CA LYS A 11 -11.73 14.80 4.66
C LYS A 11 -12.29 13.60 3.88
N CYS A 12 -12.62 13.80 2.61
CA CYS A 12 -13.10 12.71 1.75
C CYS A 12 -12.04 11.64 1.49
N GLU A 13 -10.75 12.00 1.44
CA GLU A 13 -9.66 11.02 1.33
C GLU A 13 -9.53 10.19 2.60
N VAL A 14 -9.60 10.83 3.77
CA VAL A 14 -9.60 10.13 5.07
C VAL A 14 -10.78 9.16 5.17
N ASN A 15 -11.99 9.61 4.80
CA ASN A 15 -13.19 8.76 4.82
C ASN A 15 -13.06 7.56 3.86
N ARG A 16 -12.55 7.78 2.64
CA ARG A 16 -12.30 6.72 1.66
C ARG A 16 -11.27 5.72 2.18
N ALA A 17 -10.17 6.21 2.74
CA ALA A 17 -9.12 5.37 3.32
C ALA A 17 -9.66 4.54 4.49
N LEU A 18 -10.41 5.14 5.42
CA LEU A 18 -11.02 4.44 6.55
C LEU A 18 -11.96 3.33 6.10
N ARG A 19 -12.84 3.60 5.13
CA ARG A 19 -13.77 2.60 4.58
C ARG A 19 -13.07 1.45 3.86
N SER A 20 -11.86 1.65 3.38
CA SER A 20 -11.07 0.62 2.69
C SER A 20 -10.31 -0.31 3.64
N ILE A 21 -10.31 -0.04 4.95
CA ILE A 21 -9.71 -0.93 5.94
C ILE A 21 -10.75 -1.96 6.35
N THR A 22 -10.42 -3.23 6.19
CA THR A 22 -11.26 -4.35 6.60
C THR A 22 -11.31 -4.47 8.12
N ALA A 23 -12.49 -4.74 8.66
CA ALA A 23 -12.71 -5.09 10.05
C ALA A 23 -12.03 -6.42 10.45
N ASN A 24 -11.97 -6.70 11.74
CA ASN A 24 -11.38 -7.93 12.31
C ASN A 24 -9.90 -8.12 11.92
N LYS A 25 -9.13 -7.04 11.81
CA LYS A 25 -7.68 -7.07 11.62
C LYS A 25 -6.97 -6.66 12.89
N ALA A 26 -5.84 -7.31 13.16
CA ALA A 26 -5.00 -6.99 14.30
C ALA A 26 -4.58 -5.51 14.28
N SER A 27 -4.71 -4.85 15.42
CA SER A 27 -4.21 -3.50 15.69
C SER A 27 -2.68 -3.48 15.75
N GLY A 28 -2.11 -2.27 15.69
CA GLY A 28 -0.69 -2.06 15.98
C GLY A 28 -0.41 -1.98 17.49
N ASP A 29 0.69 -1.32 17.83
CA ASP A 29 1.14 -1.09 19.20
C ASP A 29 0.15 -0.25 20.06
N ASP A 30 -0.67 0.56 19.39
CA ASP A 30 -1.72 1.38 20.00
C ASP A 30 -2.95 0.59 20.48
N GLU A 31 -3.04 -0.68 20.13
CA GLU A 31 -4.17 -1.59 20.44
C GLU A 31 -5.56 -1.05 20.01
N ILE A 32 -5.61 0.01 19.18
CA ILE A 32 -6.86 0.61 18.74
C ILE A 32 -7.44 -0.19 17.57
N PRO A 33 -8.59 -0.88 17.75
CA PRO A 33 -9.23 -1.62 16.66
C PRO A 33 -9.86 -0.66 15.65
N VAL A 34 -9.91 -1.06 14.37
CA VAL A 34 -10.50 -0.24 13.30
C VAL A 34 -11.99 0.00 13.53
N GLU A 35 -12.67 -0.90 14.20
CA GLU A 35 -14.09 -0.83 14.56
C GLU A 35 -14.42 0.41 15.41
N LEU A 36 -13.47 0.84 16.25
CA LEU A 36 -13.63 2.06 17.05
C LEU A 36 -13.78 3.29 16.14
N PHE A 37 -12.95 3.40 15.10
CA PHE A 37 -13.07 4.49 14.13
C PHE A 37 -14.38 4.42 13.34
N GLN A 38 -14.87 3.21 13.07
CA GLN A 38 -16.15 3.00 12.37
C GLN A 38 -17.36 3.37 13.22
N ILE A 39 -17.29 3.15 14.54
CA ILE A 39 -18.33 3.53 15.51
C ILE A 39 -18.38 5.06 15.68
N LEU A 40 -17.21 5.69 15.84
CA LEU A 40 -17.10 7.14 16.05
C LEU A 40 -17.40 7.97 14.78
N LYS A 41 -17.44 7.35 13.61
CA LYS A 41 -17.81 7.96 12.32
C LYS A 41 -17.17 9.35 12.09
N ASP A 42 -18.02 10.40 12.09
CA ASP A 42 -17.60 11.75 11.74
C ASP A 42 -16.59 12.36 12.72
N ASP A 43 -16.63 11.99 13.99
CA ASP A 43 -15.68 12.50 14.98
C ASP A 43 -14.31 11.84 14.79
N ALA A 44 -14.26 10.54 14.47
CA ALA A 44 -13.02 9.88 14.08
C ALA A 44 -12.42 10.54 12.83
N ILE A 45 -13.26 10.83 11.81
CA ILE A 45 -12.80 11.49 10.58
C ILE A 45 -12.22 12.88 10.86
N LYS A 46 -12.83 13.66 11.74
CA LYS A 46 -12.30 14.98 12.11
C LYS A 46 -10.94 14.90 12.76
N VAL A 47 -10.77 14.01 13.73
CA VAL A 47 -9.51 13.80 14.46
C VAL A 47 -8.43 13.28 13.51
N LEU A 48 -8.71 12.22 12.76
CA LEU A 48 -7.77 11.62 11.79
C LEU A 48 -7.37 12.64 10.71
N HIS A 49 -8.32 13.44 10.22
CA HIS A 49 -8.05 14.49 9.24
C HIS A 49 -7.09 15.54 9.80
N SER A 50 -7.29 15.98 11.06
CA SER A 50 -6.40 16.93 11.71
C SER A 50 -4.98 16.40 11.84
N ILE A 51 -4.84 15.14 12.27
CA ILE A 51 -3.54 14.47 12.39
C ILE A 51 -2.88 14.34 11.00
N CYS A 52 -3.60 13.84 10.01
CA CYS A 52 -3.08 13.69 8.66
C CYS A 52 -2.64 15.03 8.04
N GLN A 53 -3.41 16.11 8.27
CA GLN A 53 -3.02 17.45 7.84
C GLN A 53 -1.77 17.96 8.54
N GLN A 54 -1.62 17.70 9.84
CA GLN A 54 -0.42 18.07 10.58
C GLN A 54 0.81 17.35 10.05
N ILE A 55 0.70 16.03 9.83
CA ILE A 55 1.79 15.23 9.23
C ILE A 55 2.14 15.77 7.85
N TRP A 56 1.13 16.08 7.01
CA TRP A 56 1.33 16.61 5.67
C TRP A 56 2.08 17.95 5.66
N LYS A 57 1.76 18.83 6.61
CA LYS A 57 2.40 20.15 6.71
C LYS A 57 3.80 20.10 7.33
N SER A 58 4.00 19.25 8.34
CA SER A 58 5.26 19.17 9.07
C SER A 58 6.27 18.20 8.45
N TYR A 59 5.81 17.29 7.57
CA TYR A 59 6.58 16.14 7.06
C TYR A 59 7.12 15.23 8.17
N GLN A 60 6.52 15.29 9.36
CA GLN A 60 6.94 14.50 10.50
C GLN A 60 5.86 13.52 10.93
N TRP A 61 6.23 12.25 10.99
CA TRP A 61 5.37 11.19 11.48
C TRP A 61 5.43 11.12 13.02
N PRO A 62 4.31 10.86 13.71
CA PRO A 62 4.31 10.56 15.13
C PRO A 62 5.26 9.40 15.44
N GLN A 63 5.96 9.47 16.59
CA GLN A 63 6.93 8.43 16.95
C GLN A 63 6.27 7.05 17.11
N ASP A 64 5.06 7.02 17.67
CA ASP A 64 4.30 5.77 17.87
C ASP A 64 3.91 5.11 16.53
N TRP A 65 3.74 5.89 15.46
CA TRP A 65 3.45 5.35 14.14
C TRP A 65 4.68 4.75 13.44
N LYS A 66 5.86 5.01 13.95
CA LYS A 66 7.14 4.47 13.45
C LYS A 66 7.52 3.14 14.10
N ARG A 67 6.73 2.66 15.08
CA ARG A 67 7.00 1.42 15.81
C ARG A 67 6.05 0.31 15.37
N PRO A 68 6.43 -0.52 14.40
CA PRO A 68 5.63 -1.69 14.05
C PRO A 68 5.84 -2.79 15.08
N VAL A 69 4.80 -3.55 15.37
CA VAL A 69 4.88 -4.81 16.09
C VAL A 69 5.18 -5.92 15.09
N PHE A 70 6.29 -6.63 15.26
CA PHE A 70 6.66 -7.73 14.37
C PHE A 70 6.15 -9.06 14.92
N ILE A 71 5.36 -9.77 14.11
CA ILE A 71 4.85 -11.11 14.43
C ILE A 71 5.51 -12.13 13.51
N PRO A 72 6.28 -13.09 14.04
CA PRO A 72 6.80 -14.19 13.26
C PRO A 72 5.71 -15.21 12.96
N ILE A 73 5.51 -15.55 11.69
CA ILE A 73 4.59 -16.59 11.24
C ILE A 73 5.40 -17.75 10.66
N PRO A 74 5.20 -18.98 11.15
CA PRO A 74 5.92 -20.13 10.65
C PRO A 74 5.56 -20.41 9.18
N LYS A 75 6.56 -20.68 8.35
CA LYS A 75 6.40 -21.28 7.02
C LYS A 75 6.14 -22.78 7.20
N LYS A 76 5.79 -23.46 6.11
CA LYS A 76 5.79 -24.95 6.08
C LYS A 76 7.24 -25.42 6.21
N GLY A 77 7.52 -26.25 7.21
CA GLY A 77 8.86 -26.81 7.45
C GLY A 77 9.20 -26.93 8.92
N ASN A 78 10.49 -27.05 9.24
CA ASN A 78 10.96 -27.17 10.62
C ASN A 78 10.78 -25.84 11.36
N ALA A 79 10.01 -25.86 12.44
CA ALA A 79 9.73 -24.66 13.27
C ALA A 79 10.93 -24.24 14.15
N GLU A 80 11.99 -25.07 14.24
CA GLU A 80 13.19 -24.76 15.04
C GLU A 80 14.15 -23.81 14.30
N GLU A 81 14.00 -23.66 12.99
CA GLU A 81 14.86 -22.80 12.18
C GLU A 81 14.26 -21.39 12.02
N CYS A 82 15.00 -20.36 12.41
CA CYS A 82 14.60 -18.96 12.25
C CYS A 82 14.32 -18.57 10.79
N SER A 83 15.00 -19.20 9.82
CA SER A 83 14.78 -19.02 8.38
C SER A 83 13.38 -19.45 7.91
N ASN A 84 12.71 -20.31 8.69
CA ASN A 84 11.37 -20.82 8.40
C ASN A 84 10.24 -19.93 8.90
N TYR A 85 10.55 -18.71 9.29
CA TYR A 85 9.54 -17.73 9.67
C TYR A 85 9.42 -16.59 8.64
N ARG A 86 8.20 -16.07 8.48
CA ARG A 86 7.90 -14.81 7.81
C ARG A 86 7.54 -13.79 8.85
N THR A 87 8.09 -12.60 8.77
CA THR A 87 7.75 -11.53 9.69
C THR A 87 6.63 -10.68 9.09
N ILE A 88 5.55 -10.48 9.84
CA ILE A 88 4.50 -9.52 9.52
C ILE A 88 4.66 -8.33 10.44
N ALA A 89 4.69 -7.12 9.87
CA ALA A 89 4.70 -5.88 10.61
C ALA A 89 3.27 -5.37 10.80
N LEU A 90 2.83 -5.28 12.04
CA LEU A 90 1.56 -4.63 12.40
C LEU A 90 1.82 -3.17 12.73
N ILE A 91 1.14 -2.28 12.02
CA ILE A 91 1.16 -0.84 12.26
C ILE A 91 -0.23 -0.37 12.71
N SER A 92 -0.30 0.77 13.39
CA SER A 92 -1.58 1.35 13.82
C SER A 92 -2.55 1.56 12.66
N HIS A 93 -3.84 1.44 12.93
CA HIS A 93 -4.86 1.69 11.89
C HIS A 93 -4.87 3.14 11.43
N ALA A 94 -4.57 4.09 12.32
CA ALA A 94 -4.44 5.50 11.96
C ALA A 94 -3.26 5.73 10.99
N SER A 95 -2.11 5.07 11.22
CA SER A 95 -0.99 5.08 10.27
C SER A 95 -1.36 4.47 8.92
N LYS A 96 -2.09 3.35 8.91
CA LYS A 96 -2.59 2.72 7.67
C LYS A 96 -3.47 3.66 6.86
N ILE A 97 -4.32 4.48 7.51
CA ILE A 97 -5.16 5.47 6.83
C ILE A 97 -4.29 6.48 6.07
N MET A 98 -3.30 7.06 6.72
CA MET A 98 -2.38 8.00 6.07
C MET A 98 -1.64 7.36 4.90
N LEU A 99 -1.10 6.14 5.09
CA LEU A 99 -0.42 5.40 4.02
C LEU A 99 -1.35 5.12 2.82
N LYS A 100 -2.62 4.80 3.05
CA LYS A 100 -3.60 4.61 1.96
C LYS A 100 -3.90 5.89 1.20
N ILE A 101 -3.93 7.04 1.88
CA ILE A 101 -4.08 8.34 1.22
C ILE A 101 -2.87 8.60 0.32
N LEU A 102 -1.66 8.41 0.85
CA LEU A 102 -0.42 8.57 0.09
C LEU A 102 -0.37 7.61 -1.11
N GLN A 103 -0.69 6.33 -0.88
CA GLN A 103 -0.76 5.33 -1.94
C GLN A 103 -1.70 5.75 -3.06
N ALA A 104 -2.91 6.22 -2.73
CA ALA A 104 -3.89 6.66 -3.72
C ALA A 104 -3.39 7.85 -4.55
N ARG A 105 -2.73 8.82 -3.91
CA ARG A 105 -2.15 9.97 -4.59
C ARG A 105 -0.99 9.59 -5.51
N VAL A 106 -0.06 8.76 -5.00
CA VAL A 106 1.08 8.27 -5.78
C VAL A 106 0.61 7.40 -6.94
N GLN A 107 -0.37 6.50 -6.72
CA GLN A 107 -0.93 5.66 -7.77
C GLN A 107 -1.53 6.47 -8.91
N GLN A 108 -2.25 7.54 -8.60
CA GLN A 108 -2.80 8.44 -9.62
C GLN A 108 -1.69 9.10 -10.46
N TYR A 109 -0.59 9.47 -9.82
CA TYR A 109 0.56 10.06 -10.50
C TYR A 109 1.33 9.02 -11.34
N MET A 110 1.55 7.83 -10.77
CA MET A 110 2.25 6.74 -11.46
C MET A 110 1.50 6.26 -12.71
N ASN A 111 0.16 6.13 -12.64
CA ASN A 111 -0.65 5.71 -13.78
C ASN A 111 -0.56 6.67 -14.99
N GLN A 112 -0.12 7.91 -14.77
CA GLN A 112 0.09 8.88 -15.85
C GLN A 112 1.48 8.83 -16.48
N GLY A 113 2.46 8.25 -15.78
CA GLY A 113 3.88 8.29 -16.17
C GLY A 113 4.54 6.94 -16.44
N LEU A 114 3.88 5.82 -16.07
CA LEU A 114 4.47 4.50 -16.29
C LEU A 114 4.23 4.03 -17.74
N PRO A 115 5.27 3.53 -18.43
CA PRO A 115 5.12 2.90 -19.73
C PRO A 115 4.20 1.66 -19.63
N ASP A 116 3.43 1.40 -20.69
CA ASP A 116 2.53 0.24 -20.78
C ASP A 116 3.23 -1.12 -20.63
N VAL A 117 4.55 -1.14 -20.78
CA VAL A 117 5.37 -2.36 -20.70
C VAL A 117 5.61 -2.81 -19.26
N GLN A 118 5.49 -1.90 -18.27
CA GLN A 118 5.73 -2.24 -16.86
C GLN A 118 4.45 -2.77 -16.22
N ALA A 119 4.38 -4.08 -15.95
CA ALA A 119 3.20 -4.73 -15.39
C ALA A 119 3.17 -4.74 -13.85
N GLU A 120 4.33 -4.69 -13.19
CA GLU A 120 4.40 -4.68 -11.72
C GLU A 120 3.73 -3.45 -11.12
N PHE A 121 2.91 -3.67 -10.09
CA PHE A 121 2.16 -2.65 -9.35
C PHE A 121 1.13 -1.86 -10.16
N GLN A 122 0.84 -2.25 -11.41
CA GLN A 122 -0.28 -1.70 -12.17
C GLN A 122 -1.58 -2.41 -11.79
N ARG A 123 -2.66 -1.62 -11.77
CA ARG A 123 -4.01 -2.14 -11.53
C ARG A 123 -4.41 -3.03 -12.71
N ASP A 124 -5.02 -4.18 -12.39
CA ASP A 124 -5.52 -5.16 -13.37
C ASP A 124 -4.43 -5.87 -14.22
N ARG A 125 -3.16 -5.72 -13.86
CA ARG A 125 -2.05 -6.51 -14.43
C ARG A 125 -1.45 -7.43 -13.38
N GLY A 126 -1.06 -8.62 -13.78
CA GLY A 126 -0.50 -9.63 -12.90
C GLY A 126 0.65 -10.40 -13.55
N THR A 127 1.23 -11.32 -12.81
CA THR A 127 2.33 -12.18 -13.25
C THR A 127 2.04 -12.90 -14.57
N ARG A 128 0.76 -13.18 -14.89
CA ARG A 128 0.34 -13.76 -16.17
C ARG A 128 0.66 -12.86 -17.36
N ASP A 129 0.43 -11.55 -17.22
CA ASP A 129 0.66 -10.59 -18.30
C ASP A 129 2.16 -10.43 -18.56
N GLU A 130 2.97 -10.48 -17.50
CA GLU A 130 4.43 -10.46 -17.62
C GLU A 130 4.96 -11.72 -18.33
N ILE A 131 4.46 -12.90 -17.96
CA ILE A 131 4.81 -14.15 -18.62
C ILE A 131 4.41 -14.11 -20.10
N ALA A 132 3.22 -13.61 -20.41
CA ALA A 132 2.76 -13.46 -21.79
C ALA A 132 3.67 -12.52 -22.60
N ASN A 133 4.09 -11.39 -22.01
CA ASN A 133 5.03 -10.46 -22.65
C ASN A 133 6.40 -11.10 -22.91
N ILE A 134 6.93 -11.83 -21.93
CA ILE A 134 8.20 -12.55 -22.08
C ILE A 134 8.10 -13.62 -23.18
N CYS A 135 7.03 -14.42 -23.19
CA CYS A 135 6.79 -15.39 -24.25
C CYS A 135 6.73 -14.73 -25.62
N TRP A 136 6.00 -13.63 -25.75
CA TRP A 136 5.91 -12.88 -27.01
C TRP A 136 7.27 -12.36 -27.48
N ILE A 137 8.10 -11.80 -26.57
CA ILE A 137 9.46 -11.35 -26.88
C ILE A 137 10.33 -12.51 -27.33
N MET A 138 10.25 -13.65 -26.66
CA MET A 138 11.00 -14.86 -27.04
C MET A 138 10.59 -15.38 -28.42
N ASP A 139 9.30 -15.40 -28.75
CA ASP A 139 8.80 -15.81 -30.04
C ASP A 139 9.27 -14.85 -31.15
N LYS A 140 9.22 -13.54 -30.89
CA LYS A 140 9.75 -12.54 -31.82
C LYS A 140 11.25 -12.65 -32.04
N ALA A 141 12.02 -12.89 -30.98
CA ALA A 141 13.45 -13.11 -31.09
C ALA A 141 13.79 -14.37 -31.91
N ARG A 142 12.99 -15.44 -31.80
CA ARG A 142 13.14 -16.64 -32.63
C ARG A 142 12.83 -16.38 -34.10
N GLU A 143 11.75 -15.64 -34.40
CA GLU A 143 11.44 -15.23 -35.77
C GLU A 143 12.60 -14.45 -36.40
N TYR A 144 13.19 -13.49 -35.67
CA TYR A 144 14.36 -12.76 -36.14
C TYR A 144 15.59 -13.64 -36.40
N LEU A 145 15.87 -14.57 -35.49
CA LEU A 145 17.00 -15.51 -35.65
C LEU A 145 16.84 -16.47 -36.84
N LEU A 146 15.59 -16.84 -37.18
CA LEU A 146 15.28 -17.70 -38.34
C LEU A 146 15.36 -16.94 -39.66
N LEU A 147 15.28 -15.60 -39.66
CA LEU A 147 15.39 -14.77 -40.86
C LEU A 147 16.87 -14.51 -41.26
N PHE A 148 17.83 -14.83 -40.40
CA PHE A 148 19.27 -14.64 -40.64
C PHE A 148 20.03 -15.95 -40.84
N HIS A 149 19.33 -17.08 -40.98
CA HIS A 149 19.83 -18.37 -41.44
C HIS A 149 19.19 -18.77 -42.75
#